data_63ad1143541ab0dfc1794b03397aa24d
#
_entry.id   63ad1143541ab0dfc1794b03397aa24d
#
_cell.length_a   1.000
_cell.length_b   1.000
_cell.length_c   1.000
_cell.angle_alpha   90.00
_cell.angle_beta   90.00
_cell.angle_gamma   90.00
#
_symmetry.space_group_name_H-M   'P 1'
#
loop_
_entity.id
_entity.type
_entity.pdbx_description
1 polymer ?
#
loop_
_entity_poly.entity_id
_entity_poly.type
_entity_poly.pdbx_seq_one_letter_code
_entity_poly.pdbx_strand_id
1 'polypeptide(L)'
;MNTILCLLVQFSEAVLNNYYHNYDISPKTTVSGGSGKVFCGYGEICAELGGRLSGHTVLVVECYPGVNQAELLEGLSRLNFSEVIHSDDLAFEPEKLDAVLENDLTNDRVFGVMTTHSLADYFYRDKIEAARELIENVKEGNILVYGVGASLVCRGDICVLADITRWEIRLRYRRGMNNWRTAKKNQPKLTKYKRGFFAEWRWADKVKDGLLSEID
;
A
#
# COMPACT_ATOMS: atom_id res chain seq x y z
N MET A 1 -4.89 21.00 -8.48
CA MET A 1 -3.80 21.13 -7.50
C MET A 1 -3.79 19.85 -6.70
N ASN A 2 -2.97 18.91 -7.13
CA ASN A 2 -2.94 17.56 -6.57
C ASN A 2 -2.08 17.56 -5.30
N THR A 3 -2.64 17.10 -4.19
CA THR A 3 -1.92 17.03 -2.91
C THR A 3 -1.63 15.57 -2.61
N ILE A 4 -0.35 15.23 -2.49
CA ILE A 4 0.08 13.91 -2.02
C ILE A 4 -0.21 13.82 -0.52
N LEU A 5 -1.07 12.90 -0.11
CA LEU A 5 -1.24 12.53 1.28
C LEU A 5 -0.34 11.33 1.56
N CYS A 6 0.86 11.58 2.11
CA CYS A 6 1.74 10.52 2.56
C CYS A 6 1.37 10.16 4.01
N LEU A 7 0.85 8.96 4.22
CA LEU A 7 0.54 8.44 5.56
C LEU A 7 1.84 8.00 6.23
N LEU A 8 2.48 8.89 6.99
CA LEU A 8 3.62 8.54 7.83
C LEU A 8 3.11 7.83 9.08
N VAL A 9 3.27 6.52 9.13
CA VAL A 9 3.02 5.71 10.33
C VAL A 9 4.04 6.10 11.40
N GLN A 10 3.56 6.55 12.56
CA GLN A 10 4.40 6.89 13.71
C GLN A 10 5.25 5.70 14.15
N PHE A 11 6.55 5.92 14.24
CA PHE A 11 7.48 4.96 14.84
C PHE A 11 7.37 5.00 16.36
N SER A 12 7.19 3.84 16.99
CA SER A 12 7.44 3.70 18.42
C SER A 12 8.94 3.82 18.66
N GLU A 13 9.34 4.77 19.51
CA GLU A 13 10.73 4.92 19.96
C GLU A 13 11.19 3.65 20.71
N ALA A 14 11.90 2.78 20.02
CA ALA A 14 12.68 1.74 20.67
C ALA A 14 14.01 2.34 21.09
N VAL A 15 14.25 2.34 22.39
CA VAL A 15 15.49 2.75 23.05
C VAL A 15 16.69 2.09 22.36
N LEU A 16 17.47 2.87 21.62
CA LEU A 16 18.77 2.47 21.09
C LEU A 16 19.85 2.97 22.03
N ASN A 17 20.58 2.02 22.62
CA ASN A 17 21.74 2.27 23.45
C ASN A 17 22.81 3.09 22.72
N ASN A 18 23.38 4.05 23.44
CA ASN A 18 24.48 4.94 23.08
C ASN A 18 25.66 4.19 22.50
N TYR A 19 25.83 4.25 21.17
CA TYR A 19 27.10 4.08 20.52
C TYR A 19 27.56 5.43 19.97
N TYR A 20 28.68 5.91 20.44
CA TYR A 20 29.34 7.12 19.96
C TYR A 20 29.82 6.92 18.51
N HIS A 21 29.01 7.31 17.56
CA HIS A 21 29.41 7.43 16.16
C HIS A 21 28.92 8.79 15.63
N ASN A 22 29.73 9.43 14.79
CA ASN A 22 29.35 10.64 14.04
C ASN A 22 28.18 10.41 13.05
N TYR A 23 27.38 9.38 13.27
CA TYR A 23 26.24 9.01 12.45
C TYR A 23 24.97 9.50 13.14
N ASP A 24 24.27 10.41 12.46
CA ASP A 24 22.94 10.84 12.93
C ASP A 24 21.93 9.71 12.69
N ILE A 25 21.46 9.09 13.79
CA ILE A 25 20.46 8.01 13.74
C ILE A 25 19.04 8.50 13.49
N SER A 26 18.82 9.82 13.56
CA SER A 26 17.54 10.47 13.32
C SER A 26 17.72 11.72 12.46
N PRO A 27 18.25 11.59 11.23
CA PRO A 27 18.53 12.74 10.38
C PRO A 27 17.24 13.51 10.10
N LYS A 28 17.29 14.83 10.30
CA LYS A 28 16.18 15.74 10.02
C LYS A 28 16.52 16.60 8.82
N THR A 29 15.70 16.52 7.79
CA THR A 29 15.79 17.41 6.63
C THR A 29 14.64 18.41 6.69
N THR A 30 14.98 19.69 6.76
CA THR A 30 13.99 20.75 6.65
C THR A 30 13.66 20.97 5.19
N VAL A 31 12.40 20.76 4.80
CA VAL A 31 11.90 21.10 3.47
C VAL A 31 11.45 22.56 3.50
N SER A 32 12.16 23.43 2.80
CA SER A 32 11.81 24.84 2.64
C SER A 32 11.23 25.10 1.25
N GLY A 33 10.24 25.98 1.16
CA GLY A 33 9.65 26.42 -0.11
C GLY A 33 8.62 25.46 -0.72
N GLY A 34 8.22 24.40 -0.01
CA GLY A 34 7.14 23.51 -0.44
C GLY A 34 5.76 24.15 -0.25
N SER A 35 4.90 24.08 -1.26
CA SER A 35 3.48 24.48 -1.16
C SER A 35 2.61 23.36 -0.55
N GLY A 36 3.20 22.20 -0.22
CA GLY A 36 2.49 21.04 0.31
C GLY A 36 2.11 21.21 1.79
N LYS A 37 0.99 20.64 2.16
CA LYS A 37 0.55 20.51 3.56
C LYS A 37 0.96 19.15 4.11
N VAL A 38 1.27 19.10 5.41
CA VAL A 38 1.54 17.88 6.14
C VAL A 38 0.42 17.67 7.17
N PHE A 39 -0.14 16.48 7.21
CA PHE A 39 -1.21 16.10 8.13
C PHE A 39 -0.74 14.99 9.04
N CYS A 40 -1.02 15.08 10.34
CA CYS A 40 -0.55 14.15 11.35
C CYS A 40 -1.70 13.32 11.92
N GLY A 41 -1.68 12.02 11.65
CA GLY A 41 -2.69 11.08 12.13
C GLY A 41 -4.02 11.16 11.38
N TYR A 42 -4.85 10.14 11.59
CA TYR A 42 -6.11 9.99 10.86
C TYR A 42 -7.12 11.13 11.10
N GLY A 43 -7.03 11.83 12.24
CA GLY A 43 -7.90 12.97 12.51
C GLY A 43 -7.75 14.10 11.50
N GLU A 44 -6.51 14.53 11.27
CA GLU A 44 -6.21 15.61 10.32
C GLU A 44 -6.39 15.13 8.86
N ILE A 45 -5.96 13.89 8.58
CA ILE A 45 -6.12 13.27 7.26
C ILE A 45 -7.60 13.20 6.86
N CYS A 46 -8.46 12.70 7.77
CA CYS A 46 -9.90 12.63 7.50
C CYS A 46 -10.55 14.02 7.38
N ALA A 47 -10.08 15.01 8.12
CA ALA A 47 -10.59 16.38 7.98
C ALA A 47 -10.27 16.95 6.59
N GLU A 48 -9.02 16.76 6.10
CA GLU A 48 -8.63 17.20 4.76
C GLU A 48 -9.36 16.43 3.66
N LEU A 49 -9.41 15.09 3.75
CA LEU A 49 -10.11 14.26 2.78
C LEU A 49 -11.62 14.56 2.77
N GLY A 50 -12.24 14.67 3.95
CA GLY A 50 -13.65 14.99 4.08
C GLY A 50 -14.05 16.31 3.44
N GLY A 51 -13.14 17.31 3.48
CA GLY A 51 -13.34 18.57 2.78
C GLY A 51 -13.30 18.48 1.25
N ARG A 52 -12.77 17.37 0.71
CA ARG A 52 -12.68 17.11 -0.75
C ARG A 52 -13.75 16.16 -1.25
N LEU A 53 -14.37 15.38 -0.37
CA LEU A 53 -15.45 14.46 -0.72
C LEU A 53 -16.74 15.24 -0.97
N SER A 54 -17.17 15.28 -2.22
CA SER A 54 -18.30 16.14 -2.68
C SER A 54 -19.61 15.38 -2.92
N GLY A 55 -19.78 14.22 -2.27
CA GLY A 55 -21.02 13.42 -2.36
C GLY A 55 -21.09 12.46 -3.56
N HIS A 56 -20.15 12.54 -4.50
CA HIS A 56 -19.93 11.56 -5.56
C HIS A 56 -18.43 11.63 -5.96
N THR A 57 -17.58 11.20 -5.06
CA THR A 57 -16.12 11.22 -5.23
C THR A 57 -15.58 9.82 -5.06
N VAL A 58 -14.73 9.40 -5.96
CA VAL A 58 -14.00 8.13 -5.88
C VAL A 58 -12.64 8.39 -5.23
N LEU A 59 -12.48 7.92 -4.00
CA LEU A 59 -11.21 7.92 -3.28
C LEU A 59 -10.49 6.60 -3.53
N VAL A 60 -9.31 6.65 -4.11
CA VAL A 60 -8.43 5.49 -4.30
C VAL A 60 -7.29 5.55 -3.29
N VAL A 61 -7.09 4.48 -2.53
CA VAL A 61 -5.98 4.35 -1.60
C VAL A 61 -5.13 3.15 -2.01
N GLU A 62 -4.08 3.41 -2.79
CA GLU A 62 -3.11 2.39 -3.15
C GLU A 62 -2.24 2.03 -1.96
N CYS A 63 -2.24 0.76 -1.56
CA CYS A 63 -1.49 0.28 -0.41
C CYS A 63 -0.19 -0.40 -0.85
N TYR A 64 0.94 0.05 -0.31
CA TYR A 64 2.18 -0.69 -0.46
C TYR A 64 2.11 -2.02 0.33
N PRO A 65 2.64 -3.15 -0.19
CA PRO A 65 2.66 -4.42 0.52
C PRO A 65 3.31 -4.31 1.90
N GLY A 66 2.54 -4.62 2.94
CA GLY A 66 2.95 -4.46 4.33
C GLY A 66 2.22 -3.36 5.09
N VAL A 67 1.45 -2.52 4.40
CA VAL A 67 0.49 -1.60 5.05
C VAL A 67 -0.57 -2.42 5.79
N ASN A 68 -0.93 -1.98 6.98
CA ASN A 68 -2.03 -2.57 7.74
C ASN A 68 -3.36 -2.01 7.23
N GLN A 69 -3.98 -2.74 6.32
CA GLN A 69 -5.21 -2.31 5.66
C GLN A 69 -6.41 -2.24 6.62
N ALA A 70 -6.41 -3.05 7.68
CA ALA A 70 -7.45 -2.99 8.72
C ALA A 70 -7.35 -1.68 9.51
N GLU A 71 -6.15 -1.28 9.91
CA GLU A 71 -5.88 0.01 10.56
C GLU A 71 -6.25 1.19 9.65
N LEU A 72 -5.92 1.07 8.34
CA LEU A 72 -6.28 2.07 7.35
C LEU A 72 -7.81 2.24 7.27
N LEU A 73 -8.55 1.15 7.13
CA LEU A 73 -10.01 1.18 7.03
C LEU A 73 -10.65 1.73 8.30
N GLU A 74 -10.17 1.31 9.47
CA GLU A 74 -10.59 1.87 10.76
C GLU A 74 -10.32 3.37 10.84
N GLY A 75 -9.11 3.79 10.43
CA GLY A 75 -8.71 5.20 10.41
C GLY A 75 -9.60 6.06 9.51
N LEU A 76 -10.03 5.53 8.37
CA LEU A 76 -10.91 6.21 7.42
C LEU A 76 -12.40 6.05 7.75
N SER A 77 -12.78 5.33 8.79
CA SER A 77 -14.18 5.03 9.17
C SER A 77 -15.04 6.28 9.46
N ARG A 78 -14.39 7.42 9.73
CA ARG A 78 -15.07 8.71 9.91
C ARG A 78 -15.57 9.33 8.61
N LEU A 79 -15.07 8.85 7.47
CA LEU A 79 -15.52 9.24 6.15
C LEU A 79 -16.66 8.31 5.73
N ASN A 80 -17.75 8.90 5.24
CA ASN A 80 -18.89 8.12 4.79
C ASN A 80 -18.72 7.71 3.34
N PHE A 81 -18.64 6.40 3.11
CA PHE A 81 -18.61 5.80 1.78
C PHE A 81 -19.88 5.00 1.56
N SER A 82 -20.52 5.18 0.40
CA SER A 82 -21.69 4.40 -0.02
C SER A 82 -21.27 3.03 -0.56
N GLU A 83 -20.06 2.94 -1.09
CA GLU A 83 -19.48 1.71 -1.62
C GLU A 83 -17.99 1.61 -1.22
N VAL A 84 -17.55 0.39 -0.89
CA VAL A 84 -16.16 0.12 -0.50
C VAL A 84 -15.66 -1.11 -1.25
N ILE A 85 -14.68 -0.90 -2.11
CA ILE A 85 -14.07 -1.95 -2.92
C ILE A 85 -12.68 -2.26 -2.38
N HIS A 86 -12.48 -3.51 -1.97
CA HIS A 86 -11.17 -4.00 -1.53
C HIS A 86 -10.45 -4.65 -2.71
N SER A 87 -9.42 -4.00 -3.25
CA SER A 87 -8.72 -4.48 -4.44
C SER A 87 -8.08 -5.85 -4.27
N ASP A 88 -7.66 -6.20 -3.05
CA ASP A 88 -7.10 -7.54 -2.78
C ASP A 88 -8.08 -8.66 -3.15
N ASP A 89 -9.40 -8.45 -3.10
CA ASP A 89 -10.41 -9.47 -3.45
C ASP A 89 -10.51 -9.71 -4.96
N LEU A 90 -9.94 -8.82 -5.75
CA LEU A 90 -9.87 -8.92 -7.21
C LEU A 90 -8.62 -9.68 -7.66
N ALA A 91 -7.65 -9.87 -6.76
CA ALA A 91 -6.41 -10.59 -7.06
C ALA A 91 -6.61 -12.10 -6.99
N PHE A 92 -5.63 -12.84 -7.53
CA PHE A 92 -5.61 -14.30 -7.47
C PHE A 92 -5.74 -14.80 -6.05
N GLU A 93 -6.35 -15.97 -5.88
CA GLU A 93 -6.38 -16.69 -4.62
C GLU A 93 -4.94 -16.96 -4.15
N PRO A 94 -4.72 -17.02 -2.82
CA PRO A 94 -3.39 -17.16 -2.25
C PRO A 94 -2.57 -18.32 -2.82
N GLU A 95 -3.20 -19.48 -3.04
CA GLU A 95 -2.56 -20.69 -3.58
C GLU A 95 -2.08 -20.48 -5.01
N LYS A 96 -2.91 -19.87 -5.85
CA LYS A 96 -2.58 -19.56 -7.25
C LYS A 96 -1.44 -18.54 -7.31
N LEU A 97 -1.50 -17.51 -6.47
CA LEU A 97 -0.47 -16.48 -6.41
C LEU A 97 0.87 -17.07 -5.95
N ASP A 98 0.86 -17.91 -4.91
CA ASP A 98 2.07 -18.61 -4.45
C ASP A 98 2.66 -19.50 -5.56
N ALA A 99 1.82 -20.20 -6.35
CA ALA A 99 2.26 -21.04 -7.47
C ALA A 99 2.91 -20.23 -8.60
N VAL A 100 2.36 -19.06 -8.94
CA VAL A 100 2.95 -18.16 -9.96
C VAL A 100 4.34 -17.69 -9.52
N LEU A 101 4.53 -17.41 -8.22
CA LEU A 101 5.80 -16.92 -7.69
C LEU A 101 6.84 -18.02 -7.44
N GLU A 102 6.48 -19.29 -7.55
CA GLU A 102 7.38 -20.40 -7.18
C GLU A 102 8.68 -20.41 -8.00
N ASN A 103 8.60 -20.11 -9.28
CA ASN A 103 9.77 -20.04 -10.16
C ASN A 103 10.70 -18.87 -9.79
N ASP A 104 10.14 -17.72 -9.44
CA ASP A 104 10.91 -16.54 -9.04
C ASP A 104 11.57 -16.76 -7.68
N LEU A 105 10.87 -17.45 -6.78
CA LEU A 105 11.37 -17.68 -5.43
C LEU A 105 12.38 -18.82 -5.34
N THR A 106 12.44 -19.73 -6.30
CA THR A 106 13.38 -20.86 -6.36
C THR A 106 13.45 -21.68 -5.06
N ASN A 107 14.19 -22.79 -5.07
CA ASN A 107 14.42 -23.63 -3.88
C ASN A 107 15.61 -23.16 -3.04
N ASP A 108 16.37 -22.15 -3.48
CA ASP A 108 17.45 -21.60 -2.65
C ASP A 108 16.89 -20.92 -1.41
N ARG A 109 17.60 -21.05 -0.31
CA ARG A 109 17.15 -20.50 0.98
C ARG A 109 17.11 -18.96 1.00
N VAL A 110 17.99 -18.30 0.25
CA VAL A 110 18.24 -16.86 0.32
C VAL A 110 17.95 -16.19 -1.01
N PHE A 111 18.38 -16.80 -2.11
CA PHE A 111 18.33 -16.20 -3.43
C PHE A 111 17.11 -16.65 -4.22
N GLY A 112 16.62 -15.75 -5.04
CA GLY A 112 15.57 -15.93 -6.02
C GLY A 112 15.94 -15.22 -7.32
N VAL A 113 15.02 -15.22 -8.25
CA VAL A 113 15.08 -14.44 -9.49
C VAL A 113 14.18 -13.24 -9.34
N MET A 114 14.64 -12.07 -9.79
CA MET A 114 13.79 -10.87 -9.80
C MET A 114 12.62 -11.09 -10.73
N THR A 115 11.41 -10.95 -10.21
CA THR A 115 10.21 -11.11 -11.01
C THR A 115 10.16 -10.10 -12.16
N THR A 116 9.75 -10.59 -13.33
CA THR A 116 9.45 -9.75 -14.50
C THR A 116 7.98 -9.36 -14.58
N HIS A 117 7.14 -9.99 -13.76
CA HIS A 117 5.71 -9.70 -13.72
C HIS A 117 5.40 -8.28 -13.25
N SER A 118 4.32 -7.74 -13.77
CA SER A 118 3.68 -6.52 -13.26
C SER A 118 2.67 -6.88 -12.17
N LEU A 119 2.23 -5.89 -11.39
CA LEU A 119 1.18 -6.13 -10.40
C LEU A 119 -0.12 -6.62 -11.04
N ALA A 120 -0.46 -6.12 -12.24
CA ALA A 120 -1.66 -6.50 -12.95
C ALA A 120 -1.73 -7.99 -13.31
N ASP A 121 -0.58 -8.66 -13.46
CA ASP A 121 -0.51 -10.09 -13.80
C ASP A 121 -1.02 -11.01 -12.68
N TYR A 122 -1.24 -10.47 -11.47
CA TYR A 122 -1.75 -11.20 -10.33
C TYR A 122 -3.24 -10.97 -10.05
N PHE A 123 -3.95 -10.29 -10.96
CA PHE A 123 -5.35 -9.94 -10.83
C PHE A 123 -6.20 -10.63 -11.88
N TYR A 124 -7.47 -10.89 -11.54
CA TYR A 124 -8.47 -11.32 -12.47
C TYR A 124 -9.02 -10.11 -13.22
N ARG A 125 -8.87 -10.12 -14.56
CA ARG A 125 -9.31 -9.00 -15.40
C ARG A 125 -10.82 -8.79 -15.32
N ASP A 126 -11.59 -9.88 -15.35
CA ASP A 126 -13.05 -9.85 -15.23
C ASP A 126 -13.52 -9.24 -13.91
N LYS A 127 -12.83 -9.54 -12.80
CA LYS A 127 -13.14 -8.93 -11.51
C LYS A 127 -12.81 -7.42 -11.49
N ILE A 128 -11.71 -7.00 -12.11
CA ILE A 128 -11.39 -5.57 -12.23
C ILE A 128 -12.44 -4.86 -13.08
N GLU A 129 -12.86 -5.44 -14.21
CA GLU A 129 -13.89 -4.87 -15.08
C GLU A 129 -15.22 -4.75 -14.34
N ALA A 130 -15.65 -5.79 -13.63
CA ALA A 130 -16.85 -5.74 -12.79
C ALA A 130 -16.79 -4.66 -11.69
N ALA A 131 -15.61 -4.48 -11.07
CA ALA A 131 -15.43 -3.41 -10.08
C ALA A 131 -15.53 -2.01 -10.71
N ARG A 132 -15.04 -1.82 -11.94
CA ARG A 132 -15.20 -0.57 -12.69
C ARG A 132 -16.64 -0.29 -13.04
N GLU A 133 -17.37 -1.30 -13.53
CA GLU A 133 -18.80 -1.18 -13.81
C GLU A 133 -19.60 -0.82 -12.55
N LEU A 134 -19.23 -1.40 -11.39
CA LEU A 134 -19.84 -1.07 -10.13
C LEU A 134 -19.63 0.42 -9.79
N ILE A 135 -18.40 0.93 -9.93
CA ILE A 135 -18.08 2.35 -9.68
C ILE A 135 -18.90 3.26 -10.59
N GLU A 136 -19.01 2.94 -11.89
CA GLU A 136 -19.77 3.72 -12.86
C GLU A 136 -21.29 3.72 -12.59
N ASN A 137 -21.80 2.67 -11.98
CA ASN A 137 -23.22 2.51 -11.65
C ASN A 137 -23.64 3.20 -10.35
N VAL A 138 -22.73 3.52 -9.44
CA VAL A 138 -23.02 4.32 -8.25
C VAL A 138 -23.33 5.75 -8.69
N LYS A 139 -24.55 6.24 -8.36
CA LYS A 139 -24.98 7.58 -8.77
C LYS A 139 -24.85 8.62 -7.66
N GLU A 140 -24.87 8.18 -6.42
CA GLU A 140 -24.80 9.04 -5.24
C GLU A 140 -23.90 8.41 -4.18
N GLY A 141 -23.25 9.25 -3.40
CA GLY A 141 -22.32 8.85 -2.33
C GLY A 141 -20.88 8.67 -2.80
N ASN A 142 -19.98 8.76 -1.85
CA ASN A 142 -18.56 8.60 -2.12
C ASN A 142 -18.16 7.12 -2.15
N ILE A 143 -17.19 6.79 -2.96
CA ILE A 143 -16.69 5.42 -3.16
C ILE A 143 -15.26 5.35 -2.63
N LEU A 144 -14.94 4.29 -1.89
CA LEU A 144 -13.58 3.96 -1.49
C LEU A 144 -13.10 2.72 -2.26
N VAL A 145 -11.99 2.86 -2.96
CA VAL A 145 -11.23 1.73 -3.52
C VAL A 145 -9.90 1.66 -2.77
N TYR A 146 -9.62 0.58 -2.06
CA TYR A 146 -8.40 0.49 -1.25
C TYR A 146 -7.77 -0.89 -1.32
N GLY A 147 -6.48 -0.96 -1.02
CA GLY A 147 -5.71 -2.21 -0.99
C GLY A 147 -4.51 -2.16 -1.94
N VAL A 148 -3.84 -3.29 -2.07
CA VAL A 148 -2.74 -3.44 -3.03
C VAL A 148 -3.35 -3.55 -4.42
N GLY A 149 -2.94 -2.69 -5.34
CA GLY A 149 -3.50 -2.64 -6.69
C GLY A 149 -4.83 -1.89 -6.82
N ALA A 150 -5.19 -1.06 -5.84
CA ALA A 150 -6.36 -0.20 -5.94
C ALA A 150 -6.30 0.71 -7.19
N SER A 151 -5.12 1.21 -7.52
CA SER A 151 -4.88 2.03 -8.71
C SER A 151 -5.02 1.29 -10.04
N LEU A 152 -5.06 -0.06 -10.04
CA LEU A 152 -5.36 -0.86 -11.22
C LEU A 152 -6.86 -0.84 -11.54
N VAL A 153 -7.72 -0.65 -10.54
CA VAL A 153 -9.16 -0.56 -10.73
C VAL A 153 -9.50 0.75 -11.41
N CYS A 154 -9.14 1.87 -10.81
CA CYS A 154 -9.32 3.20 -11.39
C CYS A 154 -8.33 4.19 -10.77
N ARG A 155 -8.21 5.38 -11.35
CA ARG A 155 -7.40 6.48 -10.78
C ARG A 155 -8.16 7.26 -9.71
N GLY A 156 -9.48 7.25 -9.78
CA GLY A 156 -10.34 8.03 -8.89
C GLY A 156 -10.21 9.54 -9.09
N ASP A 157 -11.01 10.28 -8.32
CA ASP A 157 -10.94 11.74 -8.23
C ASP A 157 -9.85 12.19 -7.26
N ILE A 158 -9.58 11.35 -6.26
CA ILE A 158 -8.52 11.53 -5.27
C ILE A 158 -7.73 10.23 -5.19
N CYS A 159 -6.42 10.32 -5.40
CA CYS A 159 -5.51 9.19 -5.26
C CYS A 159 -4.56 9.41 -4.09
N VAL A 160 -4.52 8.44 -3.19
CA VAL A 160 -3.66 8.43 -2.00
C VAL A 160 -2.74 7.21 -2.07
N LEU A 161 -1.45 7.41 -1.83
CA LEU A 161 -0.51 6.32 -1.63
C LEU A 161 -0.30 6.08 -0.14
N ALA A 162 -0.76 4.93 0.36
CA ALA A 162 -0.43 4.44 1.69
C ALA A 162 0.90 3.69 1.62
N ASP A 163 1.99 4.37 1.96
CA ASP A 163 3.35 3.84 1.88
C ASP A 163 3.89 3.40 3.24
N ILE A 164 4.88 2.53 3.22
CA ILE A 164 5.54 2.01 4.41
C ILE A 164 7.01 1.73 4.12
N THR A 165 7.88 2.07 5.07
CA THR A 165 9.31 1.80 4.90
C THR A 165 9.62 0.30 4.96
N ARG A 166 10.62 -0.16 4.20
CA ARG A 166 11.10 -1.55 4.26
C ARG A 166 11.60 -1.96 5.63
N TRP A 167 12.08 -0.99 6.41
CA TRP A 167 12.46 -1.22 7.80
C TRP A 167 11.26 -1.65 8.65
N GLU A 168 10.15 -0.92 8.57
CA GLU A 168 8.93 -1.26 9.30
C GLU A 168 8.32 -2.58 8.81
N ILE A 169 8.33 -2.85 7.49
CA ILE A 169 7.91 -4.16 6.95
C ILE A 169 8.71 -5.30 7.62
N ARG A 170 10.04 -5.15 7.74
CA ARG A 170 10.88 -6.15 8.42
C ARG A 170 10.50 -6.32 9.89
N LEU A 171 10.19 -5.25 10.59
CA LEU A 171 9.71 -5.31 11.97
C LEU A 171 8.35 -6.03 12.06
N ARG A 172 7.42 -5.73 11.15
CA ARG A 172 6.12 -6.41 11.06
C ARG A 172 6.26 -7.89 10.74
N TYR A 173 7.18 -8.28 9.85
CA TYR A 173 7.49 -9.71 9.60
C TYR A 173 7.98 -10.42 10.86
N ARG A 174 8.78 -9.77 11.70
CA ARG A 174 9.23 -10.34 12.99
C ARG A 174 8.08 -10.49 13.98
N ARG A 175 7.08 -9.60 13.93
CA ARG A 175 5.87 -9.63 14.76
C ARG A 175 4.80 -10.59 14.23
N GLY A 176 5.05 -11.30 13.13
CA GLY A 176 4.14 -12.31 12.61
C GLY A 176 3.41 -11.94 11.32
N MET A 177 3.47 -10.68 10.84
CA MET A 177 2.84 -10.30 9.58
C MET A 177 3.29 -11.25 8.45
N ASN A 178 2.34 -11.68 7.63
CA ASN A 178 2.62 -12.49 6.45
C ASN A 178 2.82 -11.60 5.21
N ASN A 179 3.38 -12.18 4.16
CA ASN A 179 3.41 -11.57 2.83
C ASN A 179 1.98 -11.38 2.29
N TRP A 180 1.85 -10.47 1.32
CA TRP A 180 0.58 -10.18 0.68
C TRP A 180 -0.02 -11.44 0.04
N ARG A 181 -1.28 -11.74 0.37
CA ARG A 181 -2.07 -12.87 -0.18
C ARG A 181 -1.31 -14.20 -0.29
N THR A 182 -0.49 -14.55 0.70
CA THR A 182 0.14 -15.87 0.74
C THR A 182 -0.74 -16.90 1.43
N ALA A 183 -0.81 -18.10 0.88
CA ALA A 183 -1.40 -19.26 1.56
C ALA A 183 -0.47 -19.80 2.66
N LYS A 184 0.84 -19.62 2.49
CA LYS A 184 1.88 -20.13 3.40
C LYS A 184 2.03 -19.20 4.60
N LYS A 185 1.17 -19.37 5.61
CA LYS A 185 1.21 -18.58 6.84
C LYS A 185 2.43 -18.91 7.71
N ASN A 186 2.83 -17.98 8.58
CA ASN A 186 3.88 -18.18 9.59
C ASN A 186 5.25 -18.60 9.03
N GLN A 187 5.56 -18.26 7.79
CA GLN A 187 6.87 -18.53 7.20
C GLN A 187 8.00 -17.84 8.01
N PRO A 188 9.23 -18.42 8.01
CA PRO A 188 10.38 -17.76 8.60
C PRO A 188 10.60 -16.35 8.02
N LYS A 189 11.08 -15.42 8.86
CA LYS A 189 11.31 -14.02 8.45
C LYS A 189 12.16 -13.88 7.18
N LEU A 190 13.14 -14.78 6.99
CA LEU A 190 14.01 -14.76 5.81
C LEU A 190 13.22 -15.11 4.53
N THR A 191 12.34 -16.10 4.61
CA THR A 191 11.46 -16.49 3.49
C THR A 191 10.50 -15.35 3.14
N LYS A 192 9.91 -14.71 4.16
CA LYS A 192 9.05 -13.54 3.95
C LYS A 192 9.81 -12.39 3.28
N TYR A 193 11.02 -12.12 3.75
CA TYR A 193 11.88 -11.09 3.17
C TYR A 193 12.28 -11.41 1.72
N LYS A 194 12.65 -12.66 1.46
CA LYS A 194 12.99 -13.13 0.11
C LYS A 194 11.84 -12.85 -0.88
N ARG A 195 10.60 -13.24 -0.53
CA ARG A 195 9.43 -12.98 -1.36
C ARG A 195 9.21 -11.47 -1.55
N GLY A 196 9.32 -10.67 -0.50
CA GLY A 196 9.26 -9.22 -0.62
C GLY A 196 10.30 -8.69 -1.61
N PHE A 197 11.57 -9.08 -1.44
CA PHE A 197 12.68 -8.56 -2.22
C PHE A 197 12.67 -8.96 -3.69
N PHE A 198 12.39 -10.23 -4.00
CA PHE A 198 12.45 -10.75 -5.37
C PHE A 198 11.14 -10.54 -6.16
N ALA A 199 10.01 -10.39 -5.47
CA ALA A 199 8.70 -10.25 -6.10
C ALA A 199 7.95 -8.99 -5.63
N GLU A 200 7.41 -8.98 -4.42
CA GLU A 200 6.40 -8.00 -4.00
C GLU A 200 6.86 -6.55 -4.13
N TRP A 201 8.07 -6.26 -3.68
CA TRP A 201 8.59 -4.89 -3.74
C TRP A 201 9.00 -4.46 -5.15
N ARG A 202 9.26 -5.41 -6.07
CA ARG A 202 9.60 -5.08 -7.46
C ARG A 202 8.44 -4.45 -8.21
N TRP A 203 7.28 -5.11 -8.15
CA TRP A 203 6.10 -4.54 -8.81
C TRP A 203 5.47 -3.40 -8.00
N ALA A 204 5.55 -3.42 -6.67
CA ALA A 204 5.05 -2.32 -5.85
C ALA A 204 5.83 -1.02 -6.07
N ASP A 205 7.17 -1.10 -6.18
CA ASP A 205 8.01 0.07 -6.49
C ASP A 205 7.66 0.65 -7.87
N LYS A 206 7.35 -0.19 -8.88
CA LYS A 206 6.93 0.29 -10.21
C LYS A 206 5.57 1.01 -10.16
N VAL A 207 4.61 0.46 -9.39
CA VAL A 207 3.30 1.12 -9.20
C VAL A 207 3.48 2.45 -8.49
N LYS A 208 4.27 2.47 -7.41
CA LYS A 208 4.58 3.69 -6.66
C LYS A 208 5.24 4.75 -7.56
N ASP A 209 6.23 4.38 -8.35
CA ASP A 209 6.93 5.28 -9.26
C ASP A 209 5.97 5.89 -10.29
N GLY A 210 5.10 5.07 -10.87
CA GLY A 210 4.05 5.53 -11.78
C GLY A 210 3.07 6.51 -11.12
N LEU A 211 2.65 6.23 -9.88
CA LEU A 211 1.77 7.12 -9.14
C LEU A 211 2.44 8.45 -8.81
N LEU A 212 3.68 8.42 -8.32
CA LEU A 212 4.42 9.63 -7.96
C LEU A 212 4.71 10.53 -9.17
N SER A 213 4.87 9.96 -10.36
CA SER A 213 5.10 10.72 -11.59
C SER A 213 3.85 11.45 -12.11
N GLU A 214 2.66 11.06 -11.65
CA GLU A 214 1.37 11.65 -12.03
C GLU A 214 0.87 12.68 -11.00
N ILE A 215 1.53 12.79 -9.87
CA ILE A 215 1.18 13.69 -8.77
C ILE A 215 2.20 14.84 -8.79
N ASP A 216 1.93 15.89 -9.56
CA ASP A 216 2.64 17.17 -9.52
C ASP A 216 2.00 18.15 -8.52
#